data_707ea2fb966e46d1e55de4db25be24fc
#
_entry.id   707ea2fb966e46d1e55de4db25be24fc
#
_cell.length_a   1.000
_cell.length_b   1.000
_cell.length_c   1.000
_cell.angle_alpha   90.00
_cell.angle_beta   90.00
_cell.angle_gamma   90.00
#
_symmetry.space_group_name_H-M   'P 1'
#
loop_
_entity.id
_entity.type
_entity.pdbx_description
1 polymer ?
#
loop_
_entity_poly.entity_id
_entity_poly.type
_entity_poly.pdbx_seq_one_letter_code
_entity_poly.pdbx_strand_id
1 'polypeptide(L)'
;MIKKLLLLLTLLIVLVAALGWGSYQVHQEKMSAQLPIEQPRQLHVDAGTWFRKFAQQLSDEGLIDNPLWLRLEARLNPSVTAIKAGEYQIEPGMSMRDLLDRVVAGETISYSFTLVEGMTFKQLRQRLLADDRLEHTLDALDEKALLKELNSGLPALEGLFLAETYQFERGTSDVDLLQRAYADLQEVLAEAWESRKPELPYDTAYEALIMASIIEKETGVPRERPQIAGVFVRRLERGMRLQTDPTVIYGMGDRYQGNITRADLRRPTPWNTYVINGLPPTPIALVGREAIEAAMNPAPGKALYFVAKGDGTHQFSNTLREHNNAVRRYQLSRRSDYRSSPEE
;
A
#
# COMPACT_ATOMS: atom_id res chain seq x y z
N MET A 1 -76.62 13.26 -23.89
CA MET A 1 -75.63 13.66 -22.84
C MET A 1 -74.51 12.67 -22.70
N ILE A 2 -74.74 11.40 -22.52
CA ILE A 2 -73.69 10.35 -22.29
C ILE A 2 -72.57 10.35 -23.39
N LYS A 3 -72.95 10.39 -24.70
CA LYS A 3 -71.98 10.41 -25.80
C LYS A 3 -71.00 11.65 -25.77
N LYS A 4 -71.53 12.80 -25.40
CA LYS A 4 -70.68 14.02 -25.24
C LYS A 4 -69.73 13.93 -24.04
N LEU A 5 -70.19 13.30 -22.93
CA LEU A 5 -69.37 13.05 -21.75
C LEU A 5 -68.27 12.05 -22.04
N LEU A 6 -68.56 10.94 -22.77
CA LEU A 6 -67.60 9.97 -23.20
C LEU A 6 -66.52 10.54 -24.14
N LEU A 7 -66.95 11.45 -25.08
CA LEU A 7 -66.00 12.13 -25.97
C LEU A 7 -65.07 13.07 -25.21
N LEU A 8 -65.60 13.81 -24.24
CA LEU A 8 -64.77 14.70 -23.37
C LEU A 8 -63.79 13.91 -22.52
N LEU A 9 -64.20 12.74 -21.98
CA LEU A 9 -63.34 11.86 -21.22
C LEU A 9 -62.21 11.25 -22.07
N THR A 10 -62.51 10.79 -23.30
CA THR A 10 -61.49 10.32 -24.25
C THR A 10 -60.51 11.42 -24.66
N LEU A 11 -60.99 12.61 -24.94
CA LEU A 11 -60.13 13.77 -25.20
C LEU A 11 -59.23 14.12 -24.05
N LEU A 12 -59.74 14.07 -22.80
CA LEU A 12 -58.96 14.28 -21.60
C LEU A 12 -57.86 13.24 -21.42
N ILE A 13 -58.22 11.94 -21.63
CA ILE A 13 -57.25 10.85 -21.55
C ILE A 13 -56.14 11.00 -22.61
N VAL A 14 -56.49 11.33 -23.85
CA VAL A 14 -55.53 11.59 -24.92
C VAL A 14 -54.63 12.77 -24.59
N LEU A 15 -55.21 13.84 -24.06
CA LEU A 15 -54.43 15.02 -23.62
C LEU A 15 -53.43 14.68 -22.50
N VAL A 16 -53.90 13.97 -21.47
CA VAL A 16 -53.03 13.49 -20.37
C VAL A 16 -51.93 12.56 -20.87
N ALA A 17 -52.24 11.65 -21.79
CA ALA A 17 -51.27 10.77 -22.40
C ALA A 17 -50.24 11.54 -23.24
N ALA A 18 -50.69 12.50 -24.03
CA ALA A 18 -49.80 13.35 -24.83
C ALA A 18 -48.85 14.21 -23.95
N LEU A 19 -49.41 14.82 -22.88
CA LEU A 19 -48.63 15.59 -21.89
C LEU A 19 -47.62 14.65 -21.16
N GLY A 20 -48.04 13.46 -20.75
CA GLY A 20 -47.16 12.47 -20.13
C GLY A 20 -46.05 12.04 -21.07
N TRP A 21 -46.37 11.75 -22.33
CA TRP A 21 -45.36 11.41 -23.33
C TRP A 21 -44.37 12.57 -23.60
N GLY A 22 -44.88 13.78 -23.76
CA GLY A 22 -44.02 14.97 -23.93
C GLY A 22 -43.10 15.20 -22.73
N SER A 23 -43.63 15.07 -21.51
CA SER A 23 -42.81 15.18 -20.28
C SER A 23 -41.74 14.09 -20.22
N TYR A 24 -42.09 12.85 -20.63
CA TYR A 24 -41.10 11.76 -20.68
C TYR A 24 -40.00 12.03 -21.69
N GLN A 25 -40.32 12.55 -22.87
CA GLN A 25 -39.30 12.90 -23.89
C GLN A 25 -38.35 13.97 -23.39
N VAL A 26 -38.88 15.04 -22.78
CA VAL A 26 -38.05 16.11 -22.17
C VAL A 26 -37.17 15.53 -21.06
N HIS A 27 -37.71 14.62 -20.25
CA HIS A 27 -36.95 13.93 -19.20
C HIS A 27 -35.79 13.12 -19.81
N GLN A 28 -36.04 12.31 -20.84
CA GLN A 28 -34.99 11.54 -21.52
C GLN A 28 -33.91 12.44 -22.14
N GLU A 29 -34.31 13.55 -22.75
CA GLU A 29 -33.38 14.55 -23.27
C GLU A 29 -32.47 15.12 -22.17
N LYS A 30 -33.04 15.53 -21.02
CA LYS A 30 -32.28 16.03 -19.87
C LYS A 30 -31.35 14.97 -19.27
N MET A 31 -31.75 13.71 -19.21
CA MET A 31 -30.89 12.63 -18.72
C MET A 31 -29.74 12.27 -19.68
N SER A 32 -29.96 12.48 -20.99
CA SER A 32 -28.96 12.21 -22.03
C SER A 32 -28.13 13.46 -22.37
N ALA A 33 -28.49 14.64 -21.86
CA ALA A 33 -27.74 15.86 -22.09
C ALA A 33 -26.34 15.76 -21.47
N GLN A 34 -25.36 16.30 -22.18
CA GLN A 34 -24.00 16.40 -21.65
C GLN A 34 -23.96 17.37 -20.44
N LEU A 35 -23.15 16.99 -19.46
CA LEU A 35 -22.90 17.85 -18.29
C LEU A 35 -22.17 19.13 -18.73
N PRO A 36 -22.46 20.27 -18.11
CA PRO A 36 -21.88 21.56 -18.50
C PRO A 36 -20.47 21.74 -17.95
N ILE A 37 -19.56 20.84 -18.35
CA ILE A 37 -18.15 20.86 -17.93
C ILE A 37 -17.24 20.88 -19.15
N GLU A 38 -16.20 21.74 -19.10
CA GLU A 38 -15.21 21.88 -20.18
C GLU A 38 -13.90 21.15 -19.87
N GLN A 39 -13.64 20.87 -18.61
CA GLN A 39 -12.44 20.17 -18.13
C GLN A 39 -12.83 19.05 -17.15
N PRO A 40 -12.02 17.97 -17.03
CA PRO A 40 -12.24 16.93 -16.05
C PRO A 40 -12.38 17.52 -14.65
N ARG A 41 -13.39 17.07 -13.91
CA ARG A 41 -13.72 17.55 -12.56
C ARG A 41 -13.97 16.39 -11.63
N GLN A 42 -13.61 16.54 -10.37
CA GLN A 42 -13.93 15.57 -9.32
C GLN A 42 -15.24 15.96 -8.63
N LEU A 43 -16.09 14.95 -8.40
CA LEU A 43 -17.32 15.03 -7.61
C LEU A 43 -17.15 14.17 -6.37
N HIS A 44 -17.26 14.77 -5.20
CA HIS A 44 -17.21 14.05 -3.93
C HIS A 44 -18.62 13.77 -3.41
N VAL A 45 -18.89 12.52 -3.05
CA VAL A 45 -20.15 12.06 -2.46
C VAL A 45 -19.85 11.55 -1.06
N ASP A 46 -20.32 12.25 -0.02
CA ASP A 46 -20.09 11.88 1.38
C ASP A 46 -20.76 10.55 1.75
N ALA A 47 -20.18 9.82 2.70
CA ALA A 47 -20.80 8.64 3.29
C ALA A 47 -22.18 9.00 3.91
N GLY A 48 -23.16 8.13 3.66
CA GLY A 48 -24.53 8.35 4.12
C GLY A 48 -25.33 9.40 3.35
N THR A 49 -24.80 9.92 2.23
CA THR A 49 -25.56 10.80 1.35
C THR A 49 -26.71 10.04 0.71
N TRP A 50 -27.93 10.51 0.91
CA TRP A 50 -29.13 9.95 0.30
C TRP A 50 -29.43 10.65 -1.03
N PHE A 51 -30.10 9.96 -1.94
CA PHE A 51 -30.29 10.38 -3.34
C PHE A 51 -30.83 11.84 -3.50
N ARG A 52 -31.76 12.27 -2.62
CA ARG A 52 -32.29 13.64 -2.69
C ARG A 52 -31.24 14.71 -2.35
N LYS A 53 -30.33 14.42 -1.39
CA LYS A 53 -29.19 15.32 -1.05
C LYS A 53 -28.20 15.35 -2.21
N PHE A 54 -27.90 14.18 -2.80
CA PHE A 54 -27.08 14.07 -3.99
C PHE A 54 -27.62 14.86 -5.18
N ALA A 55 -28.93 14.72 -5.50
CA ALA A 55 -29.57 15.52 -6.56
C ALA A 55 -29.51 17.02 -6.30
N GLN A 56 -29.60 17.45 -5.04
CA GLN A 56 -29.45 18.85 -4.67
C GLN A 56 -28.00 19.30 -4.83
N GLN A 57 -27.04 18.50 -4.39
CA GLN A 57 -25.62 18.78 -4.55
C GLN A 57 -25.23 19.02 -6.02
N LEU A 58 -25.71 18.14 -6.94
CA LEU A 58 -25.46 18.32 -8.38
C LEU A 58 -26.02 19.64 -8.93
N SER A 59 -27.16 20.09 -8.39
CA SER A 59 -27.75 21.38 -8.77
C SER A 59 -26.95 22.56 -8.18
N ASP A 60 -26.54 22.48 -6.93
CA ASP A 60 -25.76 23.51 -6.24
C ASP A 60 -24.36 23.66 -6.88
N GLU A 61 -23.81 22.57 -7.41
CA GLU A 61 -22.54 22.55 -8.15
C GLU A 61 -22.70 22.93 -9.64
N GLY A 62 -23.90 23.24 -10.10
CA GLY A 62 -24.17 23.68 -11.47
C GLY A 62 -24.10 22.58 -12.53
N LEU A 63 -24.10 21.29 -12.11
CA LEU A 63 -24.08 20.15 -13.03
C LEU A 63 -25.45 19.86 -13.66
N ILE A 64 -26.52 20.28 -12.99
CA ILE A 64 -27.90 20.21 -13.49
C ILE A 64 -28.67 21.49 -13.18
N ASP A 65 -29.60 21.86 -14.08
CA ASP A 65 -30.45 23.05 -13.90
C ASP A 65 -31.48 22.85 -12.79
N ASN A 66 -32.02 21.65 -12.61
CA ASN A 66 -33.12 21.38 -11.70
C ASN A 66 -33.10 19.93 -11.16
N PRO A 67 -33.04 19.78 -9.83
CA PRO A 67 -33.00 18.44 -9.21
C PRO A 67 -34.29 17.61 -9.36
N LEU A 68 -35.38 18.25 -9.85
CA LEU A 68 -36.65 17.53 -10.09
C LEU A 68 -36.49 16.42 -11.16
N TRP A 69 -35.61 16.61 -12.14
CA TRP A 69 -35.37 15.61 -13.18
C TRP A 69 -34.80 14.30 -12.60
N LEU A 70 -33.87 14.43 -11.69
CA LEU A 70 -33.30 13.26 -10.97
C LEU A 70 -34.33 12.61 -10.03
N ARG A 71 -35.19 13.39 -9.38
CA ARG A 71 -36.28 12.85 -8.55
C ARG A 71 -37.30 12.10 -9.38
N LEU A 72 -37.54 12.54 -10.62
CA LEU A 72 -38.41 11.83 -11.57
C LEU A 72 -37.74 10.53 -12.00
N GLU A 73 -36.44 10.54 -12.34
CA GLU A 73 -35.66 9.34 -12.67
C GLU A 73 -35.74 8.32 -11.53
N ALA A 74 -35.52 8.72 -10.28
CA ALA A 74 -35.64 7.83 -9.12
C ALA A 74 -37.01 7.17 -8.94
N ARG A 75 -38.07 7.81 -9.43
CA ARG A 75 -39.44 7.23 -9.43
C ARG A 75 -39.65 6.23 -10.56
N LEU A 76 -39.09 6.53 -11.74
CA LEU A 76 -39.18 5.69 -12.93
C LEU A 76 -38.24 4.48 -12.85
N ASN A 77 -37.06 4.72 -12.29
CA ASN A 77 -36.00 3.74 -12.13
C ASN A 77 -35.39 3.80 -10.70
N PRO A 78 -36.00 3.08 -9.73
CA PRO A 78 -35.56 3.12 -8.34
C PRO A 78 -34.12 2.67 -8.10
N SER A 79 -33.52 1.88 -8.99
CA SER A 79 -32.13 1.39 -8.86
C SER A 79 -31.10 2.53 -8.86
N VAL A 80 -31.40 3.67 -9.50
CA VAL A 80 -30.49 4.83 -9.50
C VAL A 80 -30.31 5.49 -8.13
N THR A 81 -31.16 5.14 -7.16
CA THR A 81 -31.06 5.66 -5.80
C THR A 81 -29.98 5.00 -4.95
N ALA A 82 -29.41 3.88 -5.43
CA ALA A 82 -28.35 3.14 -4.75
C ALA A 82 -26.97 3.79 -4.98
N ILE A 83 -26.89 5.10 -4.76
CA ILE A 83 -25.64 5.85 -4.88
C ILE A 83 -24.63 5.40 -3.84
N LYS A 84 -23.35 5.32 -4.23
CA LYS A 84 -22.25 4.99 -3.34
C LYS A 84 -21.46 6.25 -3.00
N ALA A 85 -20.91 6.29 -1.80
CA ALA A 85 -19.98 7.33 -1.37
C ALA A 85 -18.64 7.18 -2.08
N GLY A 86 -17.90 8.27 -2.24
CA GLY A 86 -16.57 8.27 -2.85
C GLY A 86 -16.32 9.48 -3.74
N GLU A 87 -15.18 9.51 -4.39
CA GLU A 87 -14.84 10.53 -5.39
C GLU A 87 -15.01 9.97 -6.80
N TYR A 88 -15.68 10.74 -7.64
CA TYR A 88 -15.99 10.36 -9.02
C TYR A 88 -15.37 11.35 -10.00
N GLN A 89 -14.73 10.81 -11.04
CA GLN A 89 -14.22 11.63 -12.13
C GLN A 89 -15.35 11.92 -13.12
N ILE A 90 -15.65 13.22 -13.32
CA ILE A 90 -16.56 13.68 -14.36
C ILE A 90 -15.74 14.18 -15.55
N GLU A 91 -16.01 13.61 -16.73
CA GLU A 91 -15.30 13.91 -17.96
C GLU A 91 -16.15 14.81 -18.88
N PRO A 92 -15.54 15.73 -19.67
CA PRO A 92 -16.25 16.46 -20.72
C PRO A 92 -16.96 15.49 -21.69
N GLY A 93 -18.21 15.81 -21.98
CA GLY A 93 -19.05 14.97 -22.85
C GLY A 93 -19.83 13.87 -22.14
N MET A 94 -19.58 13.62 -20.83
CA MET A 94 -20.40 12.71 -20.02
C MET A 94 -21.81 13.22 -19.87
N SER A 95 -22.81 12.35 -20.00
CA SER A 95 -24.22 12.68 -19.74
C SER A 95 -24.57 12.51 -18.25
N MET A 96 -25.72 13.05 -17.84
CA MET A 96 -26.26 12.83 -16.49
C MET A 96 -26.50 11.33 -16.23
N ARG A 97 -26.92 10.56 -17.23
CA ARG A 97 -27.14 9.12 -17.11
C ARG A 97 -25.81 8.40 -16.83
N ASP A 98 -24.76 8.72 -17.60
CA ASP A 98 -23.43 8.11 -17.41
C ASP A 98 -22.89 8.39 -15.99
N LEU A 99 -23.11 9.62 -15.47
CA LEU A 99 -22.73 9.96 -14.11
C LEU A 99 -23.49 9.15 -13.07
N LEU A 100 -24.83 9.00 -13.22
CA LEU A 100 -25.63 8.18 -12.32
C LEU A 100 -25.20 6.71 -12.35
N ASP A 101 -24.99 6.16 -13.53
CA ASP A 101 -24.54 4.77 -13.70
C ASP A 101 -23.18 4.55 -13.01
N ARG A 102 -22.25 5.48 -13.18
CA ARG A 102 -20.93 5.46 -12.52
C ARG A 102 -21.06 5.51 -11.00
N VAL A 103 -21.89 6.41 -10.46
CA VAL A 103 -22.09 6.57 -9.01
C VAL A 103 -22.79 5.36 -8.39
N VAL A 104 -23.77 4.78 -9.09
CA VAL A 104 -24.46 3.54 -8.67
C VAL A 104 -23.54 2.32 -8.75
N ALA A 105 -22.73 2.22 -9.81
CA ALA A 105 -21.70 1.19 -9.92
C ALA A 105 -20.61 1.32 -8.85
N GLY A 106 -20.35 2.55 -8.38
CA GLY A 106 -19.27 2.85 -7.43
C GLY A 106 -17.91 2.87 -8.12
N GLU A 107 -17.85 3.38 -9.35
CA GLU A 107 -16.62 3.55 -10.11
C GLU A 107 -15.88 4.81 -9.62
N THR A 108 -15.37 4.74 -8.40
CA THR A 108 -14.66 5.81 -7.71
C THR A 108 -13.25 6.02 -8.25
N ILE A 109 -12.66 7.16 -7.95
CA ILE A 109 -11.23 7.41 -8.18
C ILE A 109 -10.44 6.54 -7.22
N SER A 110 -9.58 5.70 -7.78
CA SER A 110 -8.64 4.88 -7.01
C SER A 110 -7.29 5.59 -6.92
N TYR A 111 -6.79 5.69 -5.70
CA TYR A 111 -5.46 6.19 -5.37
C TYR A 111 -4.54 5.03 -5.03
N SER A 112 -3.25 5.26 -5.08
CA SER A 112 -2.25 4.29 -4.65
C SER A 112 -1.39 4.83 -3.51
N PHE A 113 -1.06 3.96 -2.57
CA PHE A 113 -0.08 4.21 -1.51
C PHE A 113 0.94 3.08 -1.50
N THR A 114 2.22 3.43 -1.70
CA THR A 114 3.32 2.45 -1.73
C THR A 114 4.01 2.38 -0.38
N LEU A 115 3.98 1.20 0.24
CA LEU A 115 4.84 0.83 1.34
C LEU A 115 6.20 0.44 0.76
N VAL A 116 7.21 1.25 0.99
CA VAL A 116 8.52 1.09 0.34
C VAL A 116 9.38 0.09 1.10
N GLU A 117 10.02 -0.82 0.38
CA GLU A 117 10.99 -1.79 0.90
C GLU A 117 12.10 -1.09 1.71
N GLY A 118 12.50 -1.70 2.81
CA GLY A 118 13.56 -1.18 3.68
C GLY A 118 13.17 0.02 4.55
N MET A 119 11.94 0.50 4.49
CA MET A 119 11.39 1.55 5.35
C MET A 119 11.13 1.01 6.76
N THR A 120 11.33 1.82 7.80
CA THR A 120 10.89 1.47 9.16
C THR A 120 9.41 1.77 9.38
N PHE A 121 8.77 1.12 10.36
CA PHE A 121 7.39 1.42 10.74
C PHE A 121 7.22 2.90 11.15
N LYS A 122 8.21 3.50 11.82
CA LYS A 122 8.19 4.93 12.16
C LYS A 122 8.06 5.81 10.92
N GLN A 123 8.84 5.51 9.88
CA GLN A 123 8.79 6.24 8.60
C GLN A 123 7.46 5.99 7.86
N LEU A 124 6.96 4.76 7.88
CA LEU A 124 5.66 4.43 7.31
C LEU A 124 4.54 5.24 7.98
N ARG A 125 4.48 5.24 9.33
CA ARG A 125 3.50 6.01 10.10
C ARG A 125 3.53 7.49 9.73
N GLN A 126 4.71 8.08 9.61
CA GLN A 126 4.85 9.49 9.20
C GLN A 126 4.28 9.75 7.80
N ARG A 127 4.48 8.84 6.85
CA ARG A 127 3.95 8.97 5.50
C ARG A 127 2.43 8.78 5.44
N LEU A 128 1.88 7.84 6.21
CA LEU A 128 0.43 7.64 6.31
C LEU A 128 -0.26 8.89 6.86
N LEU A 129 0.26 9.45 7.94
CA LEU A 129 -0.27 10.67 8.58
C LEU A 129 -0.09 11.94 7.73
N ALA A 130 0.76 11.92 6.71
CA ALA A 130 0.96 13.03 5.79
C ALA A 130 0.08 12.94 4.52
N ASP A 131 -0.67 11.86 4.31
CA ASP A 131 -1.51 11.65 3.15
C ASP A 131 -2.96 12.09 3.44
N ASP A 132 -3.34 13.27 2.97
CA ASP A 132 -4.65 13.89 3.19
C ASP A 132 -5.83 13.16 2.50
N ARG A 133 -5.55 12.14 1.71
CA ARG A 133 -6.56 11.29 1.07
C ARG A 133 -7.05 10.19 2.00
N LEU A 134 -6.28 9.86 3.05
CA LEU A 134 -6.61 8.85 4.05
C LEU A 134 -7.38 9.46 5.24
N GLU A 135 -8.22 8.67 5.88
CA GLU A 135 -8.76 8.98 7.19
C GLU A 135 -7.74 8.58 8.27
N HIS A 136 -7.33 9.56 9.10
CA HIS A 136 -6.28 9.37 10.09
C HIS A 136 -6.83 8.77 11.40
N THR A 137 -7.06 7.46 11.41
CA THR A 137 -7.47 6.70 12.60
C THR A 137 -6.28 6.18 13.40
N LEU A 138 -5.11 6.05 12.76
CA LEU A 138 -3.86 5.59 13.36
C LEU A 138 -3.32 6.55 14.43
N ASP A 139 -3.62 7.84 14.35
CA ASP A 139 -3.12 8.84 15.31
C ASP A 139 -3.66 8.62 16.73
N ALA A 140 -4.85 8.04 16.84
CA ALA A 140 -5.48 7.69 18.11
C ALA A 140 -4.95 6.39 18.74
N LEU A 141 -4.12 5.60 18.00
CA LEU A 141 -3.64 4.31 18.46
C LEU A 141 -2.16 4.35 18.82
N ASP A 142 -1.85 3.86 20.01
CA ASP A 142 -0.47 3.50 20.35
C ASP A 142 -0.08 2.15 19.70
N GLU A 143 1.19 1.81 19.75
CA GLU A 143 1.73 0.59 19.16
C GLU A 143 1.03 -0.68 19.69
N LYS A 144 0.75 -0.72 20.99
CA LYS A 144 0.10 -1.86 21.64
C LYS A 144 -1.37 -2.01 21.20
N ALA A 145 -2.07 -0.89 21.04
CA ALA A 145 -3.45 -0.89 20.57
C ALA A 145 -3.52 -1.37 19.10
N LEU A 146 -2.59 -0.93 18.25
CA LEU A 146 -2.53 -1.37 16.85
C LEU A 146 -2.16 -2.86 16.76
N LEU A 147 -1.20 -3.36 17.55
CA LEU A 147 -0.89 -4.80 17.60
C LEU A 147 -2.11 -5.64 17.98
N LYS A 148 -2.94 -5.14 18.90
CA LYS A 148 -4.19 -5.79 19.29
C LYS A 148 -5.23 -5.74 18.17
N GLU A 149 -5.36 -4.62 17.48
CA GLU A 149 -6.26 -4.44 16.32
C GLU A 149 -5.92 -5.43 15.19
N LEU A 150 -4.62 -5.61 14.94
CA LEU A 150 -4.10 -6.59 13.98
C LEU A 150 -4.21 -8.04 14.47
N ASN A 151 -4.56 -8.27 15.73
CA ASN A 151 -4.56 -9.61 16.38
C ASN A 151 -3.23 -10.37 16.13
N SER A 152 -2.11 -9.65 16.11
CA SER A 152 -0.83 -10.19 15.66
C SER A 152 -0.18 -11.16 16.67
N GLY A 153 -0.37 -10.93 17.96
CA GLY A 153 0.33 -11.69 19.01
C GLY A 153 1.85 -11.48 19.04
N LEU A 154 2.39 -10.61 18.18
CA LEU A 154 3.83 -10.35 18.03
C LEU A 154 4.30 -9.18 18.91
N PRO A 155 5.62 -9.06 19.18
CA PRO A 155 6.14 -8.12 20.18
C PRO A 155 6.24 -6.68 19.68
N ALA A 156 6.25 -6.42 18.38
CA ALA A 156 6.45 -5.09 17.78
C ALA A 156 5.80 -4.99 16.41
N LEU A 157 5.50 -3.77 15.96
CA LEU A 157 4.93 -3.48 14.63
C LEU A 157 5.98 -3.46 13.53
N GLU A 158 7.27 -3.36 13.87
CA GLU A 158 8.33 -3.28 12.89
C GLU A 158 8.37 -4.52 11.99
N GLY A 159 8.35 -4.29 10.66
CA GLY A 159 8.40 -5.33 9.65
C GLY A 159 7.09 -6.12 9.45
N LEU A 160 5.97 -5.72 10.09
CA LEU A 160 4.71 -6.48 10.01
C LEU A 160 3.81 -6.12 8.82
N PHE A 161 4.27 -5.31 7.88
CA PHE A 161 3.49 -4.86 6.73
C PHE A 161 4.26 -5.16 5.46
N LEU A 162 3.63 -5.85 4.50
CA LEU A 162 4.27 -6.16 3.23
C LEU A 162 4.55 -4.86 2.46
N ALA A 163 5.78 -4.70 2.02
CA ALA A 163 6.16 -3.60 1.15
C ALA A 163 5.62 -3.85 -0.26
N GLU A 164 4.52 -3.17 -0.59
CA GLU A 164 3.77 -3.30 -1.84
C GLU A 164 2.99 -2.00 -2.11
N THR A 165 2.39 -1.88 -3.29
CA THR A 165 1.52 -0.75 -3.64
C THR A 165 0.05 -1.12 -3.43
N TYR A 166 -0.60 -0.38 -2.53
CA TYR A 166 -1.99 -0.59 -2.13
C TYR A 166 -2.91 0.42 -2.78
N GLN A 167 -3.94 -0.08 -3.47
CA GLN A 167 -5.00 0.77 -4.00
C GLN A 167 -6.01 1.10 -2.90
N PHE A 168 -6.48 2.35 -2.88
CA PHE A 168 -7.46 2.81 -1.90
C PHE A 168 -8.34 3.92 -2.48
N GLU A 169 -9.50 4.15 -1.89
CA GLU A 169 -10.41 5.26 -2.19
C GLU A 169 -10.23 6.36 -1.13
N ARG A 170 -10.50 7.62 -1.49
CA ARG A 170 -10.47 8.71 -0.51
C ARG A 170 -11.40 8.39 0.68
N GLY A 171 -10.91 8.64 1.89
CA GLY A 171 -11.59 8.31 3.13
C GLY A 171 -11.40 6.88 3.60
N THR A 172 -10.59 6.07 2.90
CA THR A 172 -10.09 4.81 3.47
C THR A 172 -9.26 5.11 4.71
N SER A 173 -9.48 4.38 5.80
CA SER A 173 -8.70 4.54 7.01
C SER A 173 -7.26 4.03 6.81
N ASP A 174 -6.30 4.76 7.38
CA ASP A 174 -4.90 4.34 7.40
C ASP A 174 -4.71 2.99 8.14
N VAL A 175 -5.54 2.71 9.15
CA VAL A 175 -5.56 1.41 9.85
C VAL A 175 -6.07 0.30 8.93
N ASP A 176 -7.13 0.53 8.11
CA ASP A 176 -7.63 -0.46 7.14
C ASP A 176 -6.56 -0.81 6.09
N LEU A 177 -5.78 0.19 5.66
CA LEU A 177 -4.67 -0.03 4.75
C LEU A 177 -3.58 -0.88 5.39
N LEU A 178 -3.24 -0.61 6.66
CA LEU A 178 -2.29 -1.42 7.42
C LEU A 178 -2.80 -2.84 7.68
N GLN A 179 -4.09 -3.04 7.93
CA GLN A 179 -4.68 -4.38 8.08
C GLN A 179 -4.53 -5.21 6.81
N ARG A 180 -4.76 -4.61 5.63
CA ARG A 180 -4.53 -5.28 4.34
C ARG A 180 -3.06 -5.64 4.16
N ALA A 181 -2.15 -4.70 4.39
CA ALA A 181 -0.71 -4.92 4.26
C ALA A 181 -0.18 -5.99 5.24
N TYR A 182 -0.78 -6.07 6.44
CA TYR A 182 -0.50 -7.13 7.41
C TYR A 182 -1.02 -8.49 6.92
N ALA A 183 -2.25 -8.56 6.42
CA ALA A 183 -2.84 -9.80 5.90
C ALA A 183 -2.02 -10.35 4.72
N ASP A 184 -1.63 -9.49 3.78
CA ASP A 184 -0.80 -9.87 2.63
C ASP A 184 0.59 -10.37 3.08
N LEU A 185 1.18 -9.74 4.10
CA LEU A 185 2.43 -10.25 4.69
C LEU A 185 2.25 -11.65 5.27
N GLN A 186 1.15 -11.89 6.02
CA GLN A 186 0.91 -13.22 6.62
C GLN A 186 0.74 -14.29 5.52
N GLU A 187 0.04 -13.99 4.44
CA GLU A 187 -0.12 -14.89 3.30
C GLU A 187 1.23 -15.21 2.65
N VAL A 188 2.00 -14.19 2.25
CA VAL A 188 3.34 -14.34 1.64
C VAL A 188 4.28 -15.11 2.56
N LEU A 189 4.27 -14.79 3.86
CA LEU A 189 5.15 -15.43 4.84
C LEU A 189 4.78 -16.91 5.04
N ALA A 190 3.49 -17.24 5.08
CA ALA A 190 3.01 -18.62 5.21
C ALA A 190 3.38 -19.44 3.96
N GLU A 191 3.13 -18.94 2.74
CA GLU A 191 3.52 -19.60 1.49
C GLU A 191 5.02 -19.87 1.42
N ALA A 192 5.85 -18.86 1.74
CA ALA A 192 7.29 -18.98 1.73
C ALA A 192 7.79 -19.96 2.81
N TRP A 193 7.14 -19.97 4.00
CA TRP A 193 7.49 -20.89 5.08
C TRP A 193 7.18 -22.35 4.73
N GLU A 194 6.06 -22.63 4.07
CA GLU A 194 5.70 -23.97 3.60
C GLU A 194 6.68 -24.49 2.54
N SER A 195 7.12 -23.61 1.62
CA SER A 195 8.02 -23.95 0.52
C SER A 195 9.51 -23.78 0.84
N ARG A 196 9.86 -23.48 2.10
CA ARG A 196 11.23 -23.21 2.52
C ARG A 196 12.16 -24.42 2.34
N LYS A 197 13.44 -24.15 2.15
CA LYS A 197 14.47 -25.18 2.22
C LYS A 197 14.48 -25.85 3.60
N PRO A 198 14.76 -27.16 3.66
CA PRO A 198 14.92 -27.85 4.94
C PRO A 198 16.15 -27.34 5.71
N GLU A 199 16.16 -27.57 7.01
CA GLU A 199 17.33 -27.33 7.88
C GLU A 199 17.77 -25.86 7.96
N LEU A 200 16.85 -24.90 7.76
CA LEU A 200 17.15 -23.51 8.00
C LEU A 200 17.30 -23.23 9.51
N PRO A 201 18.19 -22.31 9.92
CA PRO A 201 18.44 -22.00 11.33
C PRO A 201 17.39 -21.02 11.89
N TYR A 202 16.13 -21.24 11.56
CA TYR A 202 14.96 -20.49 12.05
C TYR A 202 13.96 -21.47 12.66
N ASP A 203 13.52 -21.19 13.88
CA ASP A 203 12.52 -22.02 14.55
C ASP A 203 11.08 -21.60 14.14
N THR A 204 10.89 -20.37 13.70
CA THR A 204 9.59 -19.80 13.33
C THR A 204 9.64 -18.97 12.05
N ALA A 205 8.48 -18.79 11.40
CA ALA A 205 8.33 -17.89 10.27
C ALA A 205 8.68 -16.44 10.62
N TYR A 206 8.44 -16.03 11.88
CA TYR A 206 8.81 -14.69 12.37
C TYR A 206 10.34 -14.48 12.41
N GLU A 207 11.11 -15.49 12.80
CA GLU A 207 12.57 -15.42 12.74
C GLU A 207 13.09 -15.30 11.31
N ALA A 208 12.45 -15.99 10.37
CA ALA A 208 12.77 -15.83 8.95
C ALA A 208 12.39 -14.42 8.43
N LEU A 209 11.30 -13.81 8.93
CA LEU A 209 10.94 -12.41 8.65
C LEU A 209 12.01 -11.44 9.19
N ILE A 210 12.54 -11.70 10.39
CA ILE A 210 13.66 -10.92 10.93
C ILE A 210 14.86 -10.98 9.98
N MET A 211 15.24 -12.18 9.53
CA MET A 211 16.31 -12.34 8.56
C MET A 211 16.01 -11.66 7.23
N ALA A 212 14.78 -11.76 6.71
CA ALA A 212 14.36 -11.08 5.49
C ALA A 212 14.55 -9.57 5.59
N SER A 213 14.22 -8.96 6.74
CA SER A 213 14.40 -7.53 6.95
C SER A 213 15.87 -7.08 6.95
N ILE A 214 16.77 -7.96 7.37
CA ILE A 214 18.23 -7.72 7.29
C ILE A 214 18.68 -7.79 5.83
N ILE A 215 18.26 -8.82 5.10
CA ILE A 215 18.59 -9.00 3.67
C ILE A 215 18.09 -7.81 2.86
N GLU A 216 16.88 -7.34 3.13
CA GLU A 216 16.28 -6.18 2.46
C GLU A 216 17.14 -4.91 2.61
N LYS A 217 17.72 -4.72 3.79
CA LYS A 217 18.59 -3.57 4.07
C LYS A 217 20.00 -3.69 3.54
N GLU A 218 20.44 -4.90 3.16
CA GLU A 218 21.81 -5.15 2.69
C GLU A 218 21.98 -4.90 1.20
N THR A 219 20.95 -5.16 0.39
CA THR A 219 21.09 -5.02 -1.07
C THR A 219 19.79 -4.65 -1.76
N GLY A 220 19.88 -3.67 -2.67
CA GLY A 220 18.85 -3.39 -3.67
C GLY A 220 18.98 -4.25 -4.94
N VAL A 221 19.94 -5.20 -5.01
CA VAL A 221 20.16 -6.06 -6.18
C VAL A 221 19.42 -7.39 -6.02
N PRO A 222 18.30 -7.64 -6.73
CA PRO A 222 17.47 -8.82 -6.53
C PRO A 222 18.26 -10.14 -6.61
N ARG A 223 19.16 -10.29 -7.60
CA ARG A 223 19.97 -11.50 -7.80
C ARG A 223 20.96 -11.80 -6.66
N GLU A 224 21.30 -10.82 -5.82
CA GLU A 224 22.23 -11.00 -4.69
C GLU A 224 21.50 -11.36 -3.39
N ARG A 225 20.19 -11.10 -3.25
CA ARG A 225 19.42 -11.43 -2.05
C ARG A 225 19.60 -12.89 -1.60
N PRO A 226 19.45 -13.91 -2.48
CA PRO A 226 19.69 -15.32 -2.08
C PRO A 226 21.14 -15.60 -1.68
N GLN A 227 22.11 -14.91 -2.27
CA GLN A 227 23.53 -15.09 -1.92
C GLN A 227 23.86 -14.51 -0.55
N ILE A 228 23.35 -13.31 -0.24
CA ILE A 228 23.47 -12.66 1.06
C ILE A 228 22.75 -13.50 2.13
N ALA A 229 21.52 -13.96 1.86
CA ALA A 229 20.81 -14.91 2.71
C ALA A 229 21.67 -16.14 3.02
N GLY A 230 22.31 -16.72 1.99
CA GLY A 230 23.19 -17.87 2.15
C GLY A 230 24.42 -17.60 3.04
N VAL A 231 24.97 -16.37 3.01
CA VAL A 231 26.05 -15.97 3.94
C VAL A 231 25.54 -15.94 5.38
N PHE A 232 24.40 -15.28 5.62
CA PHE A 232 23.85 -15.15 6.97
C PHE A 232 23.40 -16.49 7.57
N VAL A 233 22.73 -17.34 6.78
CA VAL A 233 22.35 -18.71 7.19
C VAL A 233 23.58 -19.51 7.63
N ARG A 234 24.62 -19.56 6.79
CA ARG A 234 25.87 -20.26 7.14
C ARG A 234 26.58 -19.69 8.36
N ARG A 235 26.46 -18.39 8.62
CA ARG A 235 26.99 -17.78 9.86
C ARG A 235 26.19 -18.25 11.08
N LEU A 236 24.85 -18.26 11.02
CA LEU A 236 24.01 -18.76 12.11
C LEU A 236 24.31 -20.23 12.41
N GLU A 237 24.37 -21.09 11.39
CA GLU A 237 24.71 -22.52 11.51
C GLU A 237 26.07 -22.77 12.21
N ARG A 238 27.01 -21.85 12.03
CA ARG A 238 28.37 -21.92 12.64
C ARG A 238 28.48 -21.17 13.96
N GLY A 239 27.39 -20.65 14.51
CA GLY A 239 27.43 -19.82 15.71
C GLY A 239 28.18 -18.50 15.56
N MET A 240 28.37 -18.04 14.32
CA MET A 240 29.01 -16.75 14.04
C MET A 240 28.00 -15.62 14.18
N ARG A 241 28.46 -14.48 14.68
CA ARG A 241 27.66 -13.25 14.68
C ARG A 241 27.36 -12.78 13.27
N LEU A 242 26.18 -12.19 13.04
CA LEU A 242 25.81 -11.67 11.72
C LEU A 242 26.65 -10.47 11.29
N GLN A 243 26.97 -9.56 12.20
CA GLN A 243 27.84 -8.39 11.99
C GLN A 243 27.43 -7.56 10.77
N THR A 244 26.20 -7.10 10.77
CA THR A 244 25.60 -6.32 9.71
C THR A 244 25.25 -4.92 10.18
N ASP A 245 25.70 -3.91 9.44
CA ASP A 245 25.55 -2.49 9.78
C ASP A 245 24.10 -2.03 9.92
N PRO A 246 23.15 -2.43 9.05
CA PRO A 246 21.74 -2.07 9.19
C PRO A 246 21.14 -2.34 10.58
N THR A 247 21.52 -3.41 11.24
CA THR A 247 21.03 -3.74 12.59
C THR A 247 21.56 -2.76 13.65
N VAL A 248 22.79 -2.26 13.46
CA VAL A 248 23.37 -1.22 14.32
C VAL A 248 22.64 0.10 14.10
N ILE A 249 22.43 0.48 12.83
CA ILE A 249 21.69 1.69 12.46
C ILE A 249 20.31 1.69 13.08
N TYR A 250 19.56 0.58 12.95
CA TYR A 250 18.24 0.43 13.54
C TYR A 250 18.30 0.59 15.09
N GLY A 251 19.24 -0.08 15.74
CA GLY A 251 19.44 0.02 17.19
C GLY A 251 19.92 1.41 17.67
N MET A 252 20.49 2.24 16.79
CA MET A 252 20.81 3.64 17.06
C MET A 252 19.55 4.52 17.03
N GLY A 253 18.57 4.19 16.17
CA GLY A 253 17.37 5.02 15.98
C GLY A 253 17.72 6.47 15.60
N ASP A 254 17.12 7.45 16.26
CA ASP A 254 17.32 8.88 15.96
C ASP A 254 18.74 9.40 16.21
N ARG A 255 19.61 8.61 16.85
CA ARG A 255 21.04 8.95 17.02
C ARG A 255 21.86 8.74 15.75
N TYR A 256 21.34 8.01 14.77
CA TYR A 256 22.03 7.81 13.49
C TYR A 256 22.02 9.09 12.66
N GLN A 257 23.20 9.59 12.31
CA GLN A 257 23.40 10.82 11.53
C GLN A 257 24.22 10.55 10.24
N GLY A 258 23.95 9.38 9.61
CA GLY A 258 24.60 9.05 8.33
C GLY A 258 25.96 8.36 8.45
N ASN A 259 26.49 8.15 9.67
CA ASN A 259 27.76 7.45 9.87
C ASN A 259 27.72 6.53 11.09
N ILE A 260 28.44 5.41 11.02
CA ILE A 260 28.62 4.45 12.12
C ILE A 260 30.08 4.56 12.63
N THR A 261 30.24 4.79 13.91
CA THR A 261 31.55 4.84 14.55
C THR A 261 31.98 3.48 15.14
N ARG A 262 33.25 3.29 15.44
CA ARG A 262 33.74 2.11 16.15
C ARG A 262 33.09 1.95 17.56
N ALA A 263 32.69 3.05 18.18
CA ALA A 263 31.96 3.02 19.45
C ALA A 263 30.54 2.46 19.28
N ASP A 264 29.85 2.80 18.18
CA ASP A 264 28.50 2.30 17.88
C ASP A 264 28.52 0.79 17.59
N LEU A 265 29.52 0.29 16.86
CA LEU A 265 29.71 -1.15 16.62
C LEU A 265 29.94 -1.96 17.93
N ARG A 266 30.39 -1.33 19.00
CA ARG A 266 30.63 -1.97 20.31
C ARG A 266 29.53 -1.72 21.33
N ARG A 267 28.60 -0.81 21.04
CA ARG A 267 27.53 -0.44 21.96
C ARG A 267 26.52 -1.59 22.08
N PRO A 268 26.25 -2.09 23.27
CA PRO A 268 25.26 -3.13 23.46
C PRO A 268 23.85 -2.57 23.24
N THR A 269 23.17 -3.07 22.21
CA THR A 269 21.74 -2.91 21.99
C THR A 269 21.17 -4.28 21.60
N PRO A 270 19.88 -4.54 21.80
CA PRO A 270 19.28 -5.81 21.41
C PRO A 270 19.41 -6.11 19.90
N TRP A 271 19.58 -5.08 19.08
CA TRP A 271 19.71 -5.23 17.61
C TRP A 271 21.17 -5.28 17.13
N ASN A 272 22.17 -4.91 17.94
CA ASN A 272 23.55 -4.84 17.48
C ASN A 272 24.15 -6.24 17.25
N THR A 273 24.11 -6.73 16.02
CA THR A 273 24.64 -8.04 15.62
C THR A 273 26.16 -8.14 15.61
N TYR A 274 26.91 -7.06 15.91
CA TYR A 274 28.34 -7.14 16.23
C TYR A 274 28.56 -7.59 17.68
N VAL A 275 27.56 -7.47 18.54
CA VAL A 275 27.67 -7.76 19.99
C VAL A 275 26.83 -8.98 20.38
N ILE A 276 25.61 -9.09 19.87
CA ILE A 276 24.73 -10.23 20.13
C ILE A 276 25.07 -11.43 19.25
N ASN A 277 24.70 -12.62 19.69
CA ASN A 277 24.69 -13.84 18.88
C ASN A 277 23.28 -14.09 18.34
N GLY A 278 23.18 -14.65 17.13
CA GLY A 278 21.88 -14.95 16.52
C GLY A 278 21.19 -13.71 15.90
N LEU A 279 19.87 -13.81 15.81
CA LEU A 279 19.00 -12.77 15.25
C LEU A 279 18.69 -11.67 16.27
N PRO A 280 18.40 -10.44 15.84
CA PRO A 280 17.81 -9.42 16.71
C PRO A 280 16.37 -9.82 17.10
N PRO A 281 15.77 -9.15 18.11
CA PRO A 281 14.46 -9.54 18.64
C PRO A 281 13.27 -9.24 17.72
N THR A 282 13.46 -8.33 16.76
CA THR A 282 12.42 -7.91 15.80
C THR A 282 13.02 -7.71 14.41
N PRO A 283 12.20 -7.68 13.36
CA PRO A 283 12.61 -7.10 12.08
C PRO A 283 13.14 -5.67 12.28
N ILE A 284 13.85 -5.16 11.30
CA ILE A 284 14.47 -3.82 11.30
C ILE A 284 13.93 -2.91 10.18
N ALA A 285 13.06 -3.45 9.33
CA ALA A 285 12.44 -2.74 8.22
C ALA A 285 11.25 -3.52 7.66
N LEU A 286 10.42 -2.86 6.86
CA LEU A 286 9.44 -3.48 5.99
C LEU A 286 10.15 -4.25 4.87
N VAL A 287 9.57 -5.36 4.47
CA VAL A 287 10.14 -6.28 3.48
C VAL A 287 9.23 -6.45 2.27
N GLY A 288 9.85 -6.64 1.10
CA GLY A 288 9.17 -7.13 -0.08
C GLY A 288 9.17 -8.68 -0.13
N ARG A 289 8.35 -9.23 -1.02
CA ARG A 289 8.24 -10.69 -1.27
C ARG A 289 9.60 -11.33 -1.54
N GLU A 290 10.44 -10.69 -2.36
CA GLU A 290 11.73 -11.25 -2.77
C GLU A 290 12.73 -11.42 -1.61
N ALA A 291 12.72 -10.54 -0.61
CA ALA A 291 13.57 -10.70 0.57
C ALA A 291 13.09 -11.85 1.46
N ILE A 292 11.77 -12.04 1.60
CA ILE A 292 11.17 -13.18 2.31
C ILE A 292 11.55 -14.50 1.61
N GLU A 293 11.38 -14.57 0.30
CA GLU A 293 11.74 -15.74 -0.51
C GLU A 293 13.24 -16.05 -0.42
N ALA A 294 14.10 -15.02 -0.43
CA ALA A 294 15.54 -15.19 -0.29
C ALA A 294 15.93 -15.74 1.09
N ALA A 295 15.29 -15.30 2.17
CA ALA A 295 15.51 -15.82 3.52
C ALA A 295 15.12 -17.31 3.62
N MET A 296 14.03 -17.70 2.96
CA MET A 296 13.52 -19.07 2.94
C MET A 296 14.25 -19.98 1.97
N ASN A 297 14.89 -19.42 0.91
CA ASN A 297 15.57 -20.15 -0.15
C ASN A 297 16.99 -19.62 -0.40
N PRO A 298 17.86 -19.60 0.64
CA PRO A 298 19.22 -19.08 0.53
C PRO A 298 20.03 -19.83 -0.53
N ALA A 299 20.90 -19.11 -1.28
CA ALA A 299 21.75 -19.72 -2.26
C ALA A 299 22.78 -20.68 -1.61
N PRO A 300 23.02 -21.86 -2.20
CA PRO A 300 24.06 -22.76 -1.74
C PRO A 300 25.45 -22.15 -1.93
N GLY A 301 26.45 -22.66 -1.22
CA GLY A 301 27.83 -22.19 -1.38
C GLY A 301 28.65 -22.26 -0.09
N LYS A 302 29.81 -21.58 -0.10
CA LYS A 302 30.77 -21.59 1.02
C LYS A 302 31.09 -20.19 1.56
N ALA A 303 30.54 -19.12 0.92
CA ALA A 303 30.85 -17.76 1.31
C ALA A 303 30.33 -17.46 2.72
N LEU A 304 31.17 -16.84 3.53
CA LEU A 304 30.89 -16.39 4.90
C LEU A 304 30.99 -14.88 5.05
N TYR A 305 31.45 -14.17 4.03
CA TYR A 305 31.70 -12.74 4.02
C TYR A 305 31.29 -12.17 2.67
N PHE A 306 30.87 -10.91 2.69
CA PHE A 306 30.69 -10.10 1.48
C PHE A 306 31.15 -8.65 1.76
N VAL A 307 31.45 -7.89 0.73
CA VAL A 307 31.82 -6.50 0.78
C VAL A 307 31.38 -5.81 -0.49
N ALA A 308 30.85 -4.59 -0.37
CA ALA A 308 30.43 -3.78 -1.51
C ALA A 308 31.63 -3.44 -2.42
N LYS A 309 31.44 -3.65 -3.74
CA LYS A 309 32.48 -3.34 -4.75
C LYS A 309 32.50 -1.87 -5.17
N GLY A 310 31.44 -1.11 -4.85
CA GLY A 310 31.29 0.29 -5.24
C GLY A 310 30.63 0.50 -6.60
N ASP A 311 30.04 -0.55 -7.17
CA ASP A 311 29.21 -0.56 -8.37
C ASP A 311 27.75 -0.97 -8.06
N GLY A 312 27.38 -0.93 -6.78
CA GLY A 312 26.10 -1.41 -6.26
C GLY A 312 26.02 -2.91 -6.03
N THR A 313 27.08 -3.69 -6.35
CA THR A 313 27.14 -5.14 -6.15
C THR A 313 28.17 -5.53 -5.09
N HIS A 314 28.18 -6.81 -4.72
CA HIS A 314 29.05 -7.33 -3.67
C HIS A 314 30.09 -8.36 -4.17
N GLN A 315 31.24 -8.39 -3.50
CA GLN A 315 32.21 -9.47 -3.60
C GLN A 315 32.01 -10.43 -2.44
N PHE A 316 31.72 -11.69 -2.77
CA PHE A 316 31.57 -12.77 -1.79
C PHE A 316 32.90 -13.48 -1.56
N SER A 317 33.17 -13.89 -0.31
CA SER A 317 34.43 -14.53 0.11
C SER A 317 34.18 -15.66 1.09
N ASN A 318 34.94 -16.75 0.96
CA ASN A 318 34.79 -17.93 1.81
C ASN A 318 35.59 -17.81 3.12
N THR A 319 36.69 -17.07 3.09
CA THR A 319 37.62 -16.91 4.22
C THR A 319 37.82 -15.46 4.59
N LEU A 320 38.17 -15.20 5.86
CA LEU A 320 38.49 -13.85 6.35
C LEU A 320 39.67 -13.24 5.57
N ARG A 321 40.64 -14.05 5.14
CA ARG A 321 41.79 -13.58 4.34
C ARG A 321 41.31 -13.04 2.98
N GLU A 322 40.46 -13.77 2.29
CA GLU A 322 39.87 -13.33 1.02
C GLU A 322 39.06 -12.04 1.21
N HIS A 323 38.22 -12.00 2.26
CA HIS A 323 37.45 -10.84 2.59
C HIS A 323 38.32 -9.60 2.86
N ASN A 324 39.37 -9.72 3.68
CA ASN A 324 40.30 -8.62 3.96
C ASN A 324 41.03 -8.12 2.69
N ASN A 325 41.31 -9.03 1.73
CA ASN A 325 41.84 -8.64 0.43
C ASN A 325 40.82 -7.85 -0.40
N ALA A 326 39.56 -8.30 -0.40
CA ALA A 326 38.46 -7.60 -1.08
C ALA A 326 38.20 -6.21 -0.46
N VAL A 327 38.18 -6.10 0.88
CA VAL A 327 38.05 -4.80 1.59
C VAL A 327 39.17 -3.85 1.19
N ARG A 328 40.42 -4.30 1.16
CA ARG A 328 41.57 -3.48 0.68
C ARG A 328 41.37 -3.01 -0.75
N ARG A 329 40.90 -3.90 -1.62
CA ARG A 329 40.70 -3.60 -3.04
C ARG A 329 39.54 -2.62 -3.28
N TYR A 330 38.40 -2.79 -2.62
CA TYR A 330 37.18 -2.10 -2.96
C TYR A 330 36.83 -0.94 -2.02
N GLN A 331 37.26 -0.99 -0.75
CA GLN A 331 36.88 0.04 0.23
C GLN A 331 38.03 0.97 0.60
N LEU A 332 39.28 0.46 0.74
CA LEU A 332 40.41 1.32 1.09
C LEU A 332 41.01 2.03 -0.12
N SER A 333 40.87 1.46 -1.32
CA SER A 333 41.30 2.06 -2.59
C SER A 333 40.05 2.49 -3.38
N ARG A 334 39.17 3.30 -2.75
CA ARG A 334 37.90 3.71 -3.35
C ARG A 334 38.12 4.42 -4.68
N ARG A 335 37.36 4.01 -5.70
CA ARG A 335 37.26 4.71 -6.97
C ARG A 335 36.48 6.03 -6.77
N SER A 336 36.71 7.01 -7.64
CA SER A 336 36.02 8.31 -7.60
C SER A 336 34.49 8.18 -7.87
N ASP A 337 34.10 7.11 -8.57
CA ASP A 337 32.71 6.76 -8.92
C ASP A 337 32.10 5.69 -7.99
N TYR A 338 32.62 5.52 -6.75
CA TYR A 338 32.14 4.56 -5.78
C TYR A 338 30.64 4.81 -5.44
N ARG A 339 29.82 3.77 -5.58
CA ARG A 339 28.39 3.76 -5.20
C ARG A 339 28.11 2.58 -4.29
N SER A 340 27.27 2.81 -3.28
CA SER A 340 26.76 1.76 -2.40
C SER A 340 25.49 1.09 -2.94
N SER A 341 24.80 1.73 -3.90
CA SER A 341 23.58 1.20 -4.55
C SER A 341 23.78 1.11 -6.07
N PRO A 342 23.07 0.21 -6.78
CA PRO A 342 23.07 0.16 -8.24
C PRO A 342 22.54 1.46 -8.86
N GLU A 343 22.80 1.67 -10.14
CA GLU A 343 22.05 2.66 -10.93
C GLU A 343 20.61 2.18 -11.08
N GLU A 344 19.64 3.11 -10.94
CA GLU A 344 18.25 2.88 -11.29
C GLU A 344 18.08 2.71 -12.81
#